data_95df75028afeb32a2221b7e12c251177
#
_entry.id   95df75028afeb32a2221b7e12c251177
#
_cell.length_a   1.000
_cell.length_b   1.000
_cell.length_c   1.000
_cell.angle_alpha   90.00
_cell.angle_beta   90.00
_cell.angle_gamma   90.00
#
_symmetry.space_group_name_H-M   'P 1'
#
loop_
_entity.id
_entity.type
_entity.pdbx_description
1 polymer ?
#
loop_
_entity_poly.entity_id
_entity_poly.type
_entity_poly.pdbx_seq_one_letter_code
_entity_poly.pdbx_strand_id
1 'polypeptide(L)'
;MNIRDIASAAHVSVATVSKVINHKDSEISNETRQRVLSVIKEYQYTPYANIQASFQTFHKQTIAFITEKNSAVSKYVFDIEKNVSKAGYSLVVCTVDAPASDSIRKHMKLLDARKTGGILLGLSDSKLIEETASLNYSHIPLISLSSSVSNVCSTFLLDYKAVSVKAVEELIHLGHKNIGCIVDPDDSNCADACIAGYQNALSSLSPYSSKHHILTQTRTHKEIEQGIQAMLQEKVTAIFCQTVQLAYITYEILKEKGYYIPNNISVICGETSPFANYLMPVLTSCSFSHQNIISDATEALIRIIEKHNITKTSTIRVHPVIHDGESIAPPSSAGKQILVIGNCNTDINIRVSQLPKEGELLFASGLSMIPGGKAVTQAISAGKLGGTVYILGCVGNDSEASVIINSLKDAYVHTEGLSVLSSAATGKAFIMIPENGNSSIVTYPGTNAQYSISHIRPYRHLFQTSDYCLVSTELSEELIDYIIKECYRNNVKTFVKPIFRLSEELLPRISFIIPNSRELDNLVPGDESYEEKAEYLYHKGCSNVIVTLGN
;
A
#
# COMPACT_ATOMS: atom_id res chain seq x y z
N MET A 1 10.94 51.74 29.28
CA MET A 1 10.22 52.86 29.92
C MET A 1 9.48 52.35 31.15
N ASN A 2 9.48 53.09 32.24
CA ASN A 2 8.80 52.68 33.48
C ASN A 2 7.64 53.63 33.81
N ILE A 3 6.86 53.32 34.83
CA ILE A 3 5.67 54.12 35.21
C ILE A 3 6.00 55.58 35.55
N ARG A 4 7.23 55.87 36.02
CA ARG A 4 7.69 57.22 36.33
C ARG A 4 7.89 58.03 35.06
N ASP A 5 8.37 57.39 34.00
CA ASP A 5 8.58 58.04 32.70
C ASP A 5 7.24 58.42 32.07
N ILE A 6 6.25 57.55 32.17
CA ILE A 6 4.87 57.84 31.74
C ILE A 6 4.23 58.98 32.54
N ALA A 7 4.43 58.99 33.84
CA ALA A 7 3.93 60.04 34.72
C ALA A 7 4.55 61.41 34.36
N SER A 8 5.88 61.44 34.08
CA SER A 8 6.55 62.63 33.63
C SER A 8 6.05 63.12 32.27
N ALA A 9 5.94 62.24 31.29
CA ALA A 9 5.45 62.55 29.93
C ALA A 9 3.98 63.04 29.92
N ALA A 10 3.14 62.51 30.83
CA ALA A 10 1.74 62.92 30.97
C ALA A 10 1.55 64.12 31.91
N HIS A 11 2.63 64.64 32.53
CA HIS A 11 2.62 65.73 33.53
C HIS A 11 1.66 65.46 34.68
N VAL A 12 1.70 64.22 35.27
CA VAL A 12 0.86 63.80 36.39
C VAL A 12 1.70 63.03 37.40
N SER A 13 1.12 62.75 38.58
CA SER A 13 1.76 61.90 39.57
C SER A 13 1.79 60.43 39.14
N VAL A 14 2.74 59.65 39.64
CA VAL A 14 2.80 58.18 39.45
C VAL A 14 1.52 57.52 40.00
N ALA A 15 0.96 58.06 41.08
CA ALA A 15 -0.33 57.58 41.63
C ALA A 15 -1.50 57.79 40.69
N THR A 16 -1.52 58.92 39.95
CA THR A 16 -2.55 59.21 38.92
C THR A 16 -2.46 58.22 37.75
N VAL A 17 -1.23 57.97 37.26
CA VAL A 17 -1.03 56.98 36.21
C VAL A 17 -1.48 55.57 36.67
N SER A 18 -1.12 55.19 37.91
CA SER A 18 -1.51 53.92 38.48
C SER A 18 -3.03 53.79 38.65
N LYS A 19 -3.72 54.84 39.04
CA LYS A 19 -5.20 54.86 39.16
C LYS A 19 -5.88 54.70 37.80
N VAL A 20 -5.37 55.35 36.76
CA VAL A 20 -5.91 55.25 35.35
C VAL A 20 -5.68 53.82 34.82
N ILE A 21 -4.48 53.28 34.99
CA ILE A 21 -4.15 51.91 34.51
C ILE A 21 -5.02 50.85 35.21
N ASN A 22 -5.30 51.01 36.49
CA ASN A 22 -6.06 50.03 37.28
C ASN A 22 -7.59 50.32 37.31
N HIS A 23 -8.07 51.21 36.44
CA HIS A 23 -9.50 51.59 36.37
C HIS A 23 -10.11 52.08 37.68
N LYS A 24 -9.28 52.68 38.55
CA LYS A 24 -9.66 53.32 39.84
C LYS A 24 -9.63 54.82 39.73
N ASP A 25 -10.12 55.33 38.59
CA ASP A 25 -9.92 56.71 38.16
C ASP A 25 -11.20 57.58 38.21
N SER A 26 -12.23 57.15 39.00
CA SER A 26 -13.51 57.86 39.16
C SER A 26 -13.36 59.31 39.62
N GLU A 27 -12.25 59.65 40.29
CA GLU A 27 -11.94 60.98 40.78
C GLU A 27 -11.01 61.79 39.84
N ILE A 28 -10.65 61.22 38.70
CA ILE A 28 -9.69 61.84 37.73
C ILE A 28 -10.52 62.46 36.60
N SER A 29 -10.21 63.75 36.25
CA SER A 29 -10.88 64.39 35.14
C SER A 29 -10.70 63.65 33.80
N ASN A 30 -11.71 63.68 32.97
CA ASN A 30 -11.66 63.02 31.62
C ASN A 30 -10.49 63.50 30.78
N GLU A 31 -10.11 64.77 30.87
CA GLU A 31 -8.99 65.35 30.16
C GLU A 31 -7.64 64.75 30.63
N THR A 32 -7.45 64.62 31.95
CA THR A 32 -6.27 64.01 32.53
C THR A 32 -6.17 62.54 32.20
N ARG A 33 -7.31 61.82 32.22
CA ARG A 33 -7.40 60.42 31.87
C ARG A 33 -7.01 60.21 30.40
N GLN A 34 -7.57 60.97 29.46
CA GLN A 34 -7.26 60.87 28.02
C GLN A 34 -5.77 61.17 27.76
N ARG A 35 -5.17 62.16 28.43
CA ARG A 35 -3.77 62.49 28.31
C ARG A 35 -2.87 61.34 28.78
N VAL A 36 -3.20 60.72 29.90
CA VAL A 36 -2.46 59.54 30.39
C VAL A 36 -2.59 58.37 29.42
N LEU A 37 -3.79 58.07 28.93
CA LEU A 37 -4.04 57.00 27.97
C LEU A 37 -3.33 57.24 26.63
N SER A 38 -3.25 58.48 26.12
CA SER A 38 -2.54 58.81 24.89
C SER A 38 -1.04 58.61 25.03
N VAL A 39 -0.45 59.02 26.16
CA VAL A 39 0.97 58.78 26.45
C VAL A 39 1.27 57.30 26.61
N ILE A 40 0.41 56.53 27.28
CA ILE A 40 0.57 55.07 27.39
C ILE A 40 0.57 54.43 25.99
N LYS A 41 -0.33 54.85 25.11
CA LYS A 41 -0.44 54.33 23.74
C LYS A 41 0.76 54.74 22.87
N GLU A 42 1.16 56.00 22.94
CA GLU A 42 2.29 56.54 22.18
C GLU A 42 3.62 55.80 22.52
N TYR A 43 3.84 55.54 23.80
CA TYR A 43 5.06 54.87 24.28
C TYR A 43 4.90 53.34 24.43
N GLN A 44 3.77 52.76 23.99
CA GLN A 44 3.45 51.32 24.10
C GLN A 44 3.74 50.75 25.49
N TYR A 45 3.46 51.55 26.54
CA TYR A 45 3.77 51.15 27.92
C TYR A 45 2.79 50.10 28.43
N THR A 46 3.34 48.95 28.84
CA THR A 46 2.57 47.87 29.49
C THR A 46 3.00 47.77 30.97
N PRO A 47 2.02 47.86 31.92
CA PRO A 47 2.34 47.73 33.33
C PRO A 47 2.97 46.39 33.69
N TYR A 48 3.97 46.37 34.52
CA TYR A 48 4.64 45.15 34.92
C TYR A 48 3.67 44.11 35.53
N ALA A 49 2.66 44.57 36.29
CA ALA A 49 1.63 43.69 36.83
C ALA A 49 0.75 43.01 35.73
N ASN A 50 0.47 43.72 34.65
CA ASN A 50 -0.28 43.14 33.51
C ASN A 50 0.62 42.19 32.68
N ILE A 51 1.90 42.50 32.58
CA ILE A 51 2.89 41.58 31.99
C ILE A 51 2.98 40.32 32.84
N GLN A 52 3.07 40.44 34.16
CA GLN A 52 3.14 39.31 35.06
C GLN A 52 1.82 38.50 35.08
N ALA A 53 0.66 39.15 35.01
CA ALA A 53 -0.63 38.48 34.91
C ALA A 53 -0.82 37.78 33.55
N SER A 54 -0.40 38.41 32.46
CA SER A 54 -0.44 37.78 31.14
C SER A 54 0.52 36.57 31.04
N PHE A 55 1.72 36.68 31.64
CA PHE A 55 2.61 35.53 31.75
C PHE A 55 2.01 34.39 32.58
N GLN A 56 1.34 34.68 33.71
CA GLN A 56 0.69 33.65 34.51
C GLN A 56 -0.50 32.99 33.79
N THR A 57 -1.27 33.75 33.04
CA THR A 57 -2.38 33.22 32.24
C THR A 57 -1.87 32.43 31.03
N PHE A 58 -0.81 32.93 30.37
CA PHE A 58 -0.19 32.27 29.21
C PHE A 58 0.44 30.91 29.59
N HIS A 59 1.03 30.77 30.77
CA HIS A 59 1.66 29.52 31.22
C HIS A 59 0.63 28.42 31.53
N LYS A 60 -0.54 28.77 32.08
CA LYS A 60 -1.64 27.80 32.28
C LYS A 60 -2.26 27.27 30.98
N GLN A 61 -2.03 27.97 29.87
CA GLN A 61 -2.52 27.57 28.55
C GLN A 61 -1.43 26.82 27.72
N THR A 62 -0.42 26.27 28.39
CA THR A 62 0.65 25.54 27.74
C THR A 62 0.54 24.07 28.08
N ILE A 63 0.59 23.22 27.04
CA ILE A 63 0.72 21.75 27.14
C ILE A 63 2.12 21.38 26.69
N ALA A 64 2.82 20.54 27.44
CA ALA A 64 4.11 19.98 27.05
C ALA A 64 3.94 18.60 26.41
N PHE A 65 4.71 18.32 25.38
CA PHE A 65 4.88 17.00 24.82
C PHE A 65 6.32 16.54 25.03
N ILE A 66 6.51 15.56 25.91
CA ILE A 66 7.83 14.98 26.20
C ILE A 66 7.96 13.70 25.37
N THR A 67 8.95 13.62 24.49
CA THR A 67 9.10 12.48 23.57
C THR A 67 10.57 12.15 23.31
N GLU A 68 10.85 10.88 23.06
CA GLU A 68 12.13 10.45 22.51
C GLU A 68 12.19 10.82 21.02
N LYS A 69 13.38 11.18 20.53
CA LYS A 69 13.58 11.64 19.15
C LYS A 69 13.07 10.65 18.09
N ASN A 70 13.22 9.36 18.36
CA ASN A 70 12.86 8.29 17.43
C ASN A 70 11.65 7.47 17.91
N SER A 71 10.85 7.98 18.86
CA SER A 71 9.64 7.25 19.29
C SER A 71 8.61 7.20 18.16
N ALA A 72 7.80 6.13 18.16
CA ALA A 72 6.71 5.97 17.19
C ALA A 72 5.70 7.13 17.20
N VAL A 73 5.67 7.93 18.27
CA VAL A 73 4.74 9.06 18.47
C VAL A 73 5.37 10.40 18.07
N SER A 74 6.71 10.51 18.05
CA SER A 74 7.41 11.77 17.77
C SER A 74 7.07 12.37 16.41
N LYS A 75 6.79 11.54 15.41
CA LYS A 75 6.40 11.94 14.06
C LYS A 75 5.04 12.65 13.97
N TYR A 76 4.20 12.54 15.00
CA TYR A 76 2.86 13.14 15.05
C TYR A 76 2.82 14.48 15.80
N VAL A 77 3.96 15.10 16.04
CA VAL A 77 4.06 16.38 16.76
C VAL A 77 3.18 17.48 16.16
N PHE A 78 3.05 17.52 14.83
CA PHE A 78 2.20 18.49 14.14
C PHE A 78 0.69 18.22 14.35
N ASP A 79 0.28 16.95 14.42
CA ASP A 79 -1.11 16.60 14.70
C ASP A 79 -1.47 16.92 16.16
N ILE A 80 -0.53 16.70 17.09
CA ILE A 80 -0.66 17.10 18.50
C ILE A 80 -0.78 18.62 18.59
N GLU A 81 0.10 19.36 17.93
CA GLU A 81 0.07 20.83 17.91
C GLU A 81 -1.28 21.35 17.40
N LYS A 82 -1.75 20.83 16.28
CA LYS A 82 -3.05 21.20 15.69
C LYS A 82 -4.22 21.01 16.65
N ASN A 83 -4.26 19.88 17.37
CA ASN A 83 -5.33 19.62 18.34
C ASN A 83 -5.21 20.50 19.59
N VAL A 84 -3.99 20.70 20.10
CA VAL A 84 -3.69 21.56 21.24
C VAL A 84 -4.06 23.01 20.92
N SER A 85 -3.62 23.53 19.76
CA SER A 85 -3.92 24.91 19.31
C SER A 85 -5.41 25.14 19.06
N LYS A 86 -6.12 24.15 18.49
CA LYS A 86 -7.58 24.22 18.30
C LYS A 86 -8.33 24.38 19.62
N ALA A 87 -7.79 23.85 20.70
CA ALA A 87 -8.36 23.97 22.04
C ALA A 87 -7.88 25.25 22.78
N GLY A 88 -7.13 26.12 22.14
CA GLY A 88 -6.66 27.38 22.72
C GLY A 88 -5.40 27.26 23.58
N TYR A 89 -4.69 26.14 23.50
CA TYR A 89 -3.42 25.90 24.19
C TYR A 89 -2.23 26.03 23.25
N SER A 90 -1.05 26.31 23.81
CA SER A 90 0.23 26.30 23.08
C SER A 90 0.99 25.02 23.38
N LEU A 91 1.61 24.40 22.38
CA LEU A 91 2.44 23.22 22.54
C LEU A 91 3.91 23.57 22.78
N VAL A 92 4.52 22.94 23.80
CA VAL A 92 5.97 22.94 24.01
C VAL A 92 6.49 21.52 23.84
N VAL A 93 7.38 21.31 22.88
CA VAL A 93 7.98 20.00 22.64
C VAL A 93 9.31 19.90 23.41
N CYS A 94 9.44 18.81 24.18
CA CYS A 94 10.62 18.48 24.98
C CYS A 94 11.17 17.13 24.47
N THR A 95 12.30 17.15 23.78
CA THR A 95 12.97 15.93 23.33
C THR A 95 13.86 15.37 24.41
N VAL A 96 13.80 14.06 24.59
CA VAL A 96 14.62 13.33 25.56
C VAL A 96 15.89 12.88 24.87
N ASP A 97 17.04 13.40 25.35
CA ASP A 97 18.37 13.04 24.90
C ASP A 97 19.04 12.09 25.90
N ALA A 98 20.07 11.38 25.47
CA ALA A 98 20.84 10.52 26.36
C ALA A 98 21.80 11.34 27.27
N PRO A 99 21.90 11.03 28.57
CA PRO A 99 21.15 10.02 29.31
C PRO A 99 19.70 10.47 29.61
N ALA A 100 18.73 9.60 29.32
CA ALA A 100 17.30 9.94 29.32
C ALA A 100 16.79 10.49 30.66
N SER A 101 17.19 9.90 31.78
CA SER A 101 16.79 10.32 33.13
C SER A 101 17.21 11.77 33.44
N ASP A 102 18.43 12.17 33.08
CA ASP A 102 18.90 13.53 33.31
C ASP A 102 18.16 14.56 32.44
N SER A 103 17.89 14.19 31.19
CA SER A 103 17.10 14.99 30.25
C SER A 103 15.67 15.21 30.78
N ILE A 104 14.99 14.14 31.21
CA ILE A 104 13.65 14.20 31.80
C ILE A 104 13.65 15.09 33.05
N ARG A 105 14.60 14.92 33.96
CA ARG A 105 14.72 15.73 35.18
C ARG A 105 14.87 17.22 34.87
N LYS A 106 15.65 17.56 33.86
CA LYS A 106 15.84 18.94 33.38
C LYS A 106 14.53 19.51 32.83
N HIS A 107 13.83 18.75 32.00
CA HIS A 107 12.55 19.17 31.44
C HIS A 107 11.48 19.33 32.51
N MET A 108 11.33 18.39 33.43
CA MET A 108 10.34 18.48 34.51
C MET A 108 10.54 19.71 35.40
N LYS A 109 11.80 20.04 35.79
CA LYS A 109 12.11 21.28 36.51
C LYS A 109 11.70 22.53 35.72
N LEU A 110 11.94 22.55 34.41
CA LEU A 110 11.58 23.67 33.55
C LEU A 110 10.06 23.84 33.43
N LEU A 111 9.33 22.73 33.25
CA LEU A 111 7.88 22.72 33.08
C LEU A 111 7.18 23.12 34.37
N ASP A 112 7.69 22.67 35.51
CA ASP A 112 7.22 23.09 36.85
C ASP A 112 7.41 24.58 37.07
N ALA A 113 8.62 25.11 36.84
CA ALA A 113 8.92 26.54 36.94
C ALA A 113 8.04 27.41 36.01
N ARG A 114 7.64 26.89 34.86
CA ARG A 114 6.76 27.57 33.90
C ARG A 114 5.27 27.39 34.19
N LYS A 115 4.89 26.64 35.23
CA LYS A 115 3.50 26.32 35.58
C LYS A 115 2.71 25.75 34.37
N THR A 116 3.30 24.80 33.67
CA THR A 116 2.68 24.13 32.53
C THR A 116 1.33 23.52 32.93
N GLY A 117 0.33 23.64 32.06
CA GLY A 117 -1.04 23.20 32.36
C GLY A 117 -1.22 21.69 32.31
N GLY A 118 -0.50 21.00 31.40
CA GLY A 118 -0.58 19.54 31.23
C GLY A 118 0.59 18.97 30.44
N ILE A 119 0.79 17.66 30.55
CA ILE A 119 1.89 16.95 29.89
C ILE A 119 1.33 15.75 29.13
N LEU A 120 1.68 15.65 27.85
CA LEU A 120 1.58 14.44 27.04
C LEU A 120 2.94 13.75 27.03
N LEU A 121 2.99 12.45 27.26
CA LEU A 121 4.20 11.63 27.19
C LEU A 121 4.19 10.75 25.94
N GLY A 122 5.21 10.83 25.11
CA GLY A 122 5.48 9.95 23.99
C GLY A 122 6.75 9.13 24.25
N LEU A 123 6.78 8.39 25.36
CA LEU A 123 7.92 7.59 25.81
C LEU A 123 7.62 6.09 25.62
N SER A 124 8.59 5.34 25.11
CA SER A 124 8.45 3.91 24.81
C SER A 124 8.68 3.04 26.07
N ASP A 125 9.56 3.45 26.97
CA ASP A 125 9.93 2.72 28.18
C ASP A 125 9.03 3.10 29.38
N SER A 126 8.38 2.10 29.98
CA SER A 126 7.55 2.28 31.19
C SER A 126 8.33 2.88 32.36
N LYS A 127 9.62 2.56 32.50
CA LYS A 127 10.47 3.11 33.57
C LYS A 127 10.64 4.63 33.42
N LEU A 128 10.80 5.12 32.20
CA LEU A 128 10.91 6.56 31.94
C LEU A 128 9.59 7.28 32.23
N ILE A 129 8.45 6.63 31.96
CA ILE A 129 7.12 7.15 32.32
C ILE A 129 6.97 7.24 33.84
N GLU A 130 7.34 6.20 34.57
CA GLU A 130 7.30 6.15 36.04
C GLU A 130 8.25 7.19 36.65
N GLU A 131 9.46 7.34 36.11
CA GLU A 131 10.41 8.38 36.56
C GLU A 131 9.86 9.78 36.32
N THR A 132 9.28 10.03 35.13
CA THR A 132 8.65 11.33 34.84
C THR A 132 7.54 11.66 35.81
N ALA A 133 6.68 10.68 36.12
CA ALA A 133 5.62 10.85 37.10
C ALA A 133 6.15 11.09 38.53
N SER A 134 7.23 10.42 38.93
CA SER A 134 7.87 10.62 40.23
C SER A 134 8.50 12.00 40.41
N LEU A 135 8.91 12.63 39.29
CA LEU A 135 9.46 13.99 39.27
C LEU A 135 8.40 15.08 39.13
N ASN A 136 7.12 14.71 39.03
CA ASN A 136 5.99 15.63 38.90
C ASN A 136 5.49 16.14 40.27
N TYR A 137 6.31 16.94 40.94
CA TYR A 137 6.04 17.46 42.29
C TYR A 137 4.85 18.42 42.31
N SER A 138 4.58 19.14 41.23
CA SER A 138 3.43 20.07 41.14
C SER A 138 2.13 19.41 40.72
N HIS A 139 2.10 18.08 40.57
CA HIS A 139 0.92 17.31 40.18
C HIS A 139 0.29 17.82 38.85
N ILE A 140 1.13 18.18 37.88
CA ILE A 140 0.67 18.59 36.54
C ILE A 140 -0.09 17.40 35.91
N PRO A 141 -1.29 17.60 35.35
CA PRO A 141 -2.02 16.54 34.64
C PRO A 141 -1.16 15.87 33.57
N LEU A 142 -1.15 14.53 33.54
CA LEU A 142 -0.24 13.74 32.75
C LEU A 142 -0.99 12.60 32.04
N ILE A 143 -0.84 12.49 30.73
CA ILE A 143 -1.33 11.38 29.90
C ILE A 143 -0.19 10.82 29.07
N SER A 144 -0.12 9.49 28.99
CA SER A 144 0.87 8.79 28.16
C SER A 144 0.25 8.27 26.86
N LEU A 145 1.01 8.44 25.77
CA LEU A 145 0.84 7.79 24.47
C LEU A 145 2.01 6.82 24.30
N SER A 146 1.83 5.54 24.60
CA SER A 146 2.95 4.61 24.70
C SER A 146 2.58 3.20 24.27
N SER A 147 3.59 2.42 23.87
CA SER A 147 3.49 0.96 23.69
C SER A 147 3.54 0.20 25.01
N SER A 148 3.87 0.88 26.14
CA SER A 148 4.00 0.28 27.46
C SER A 148 2.88 0.75 28.39
N VAL A 149 2.34 -0.17 29.19
CA VAL A 149 1.33 0.14 30.21
C VAL A 149 2.02 0.74 31.43
N SER A 150 1.45 1.83 31.95
CA SER A 150 1.90 2.43 33.23
C SER A 150 0.72 2.58 34.18
N ASN A 151 0.99 2.34 35.46
CA ASN A 151 0.00 2.51 36.55
C ASN A 151 0.02 3.91 37.17
N VAL A 152 0.94 4.78 36.73
CA VAL A 152 1.14 6.11 37.34
C VAL A 152 0.37 7.22 36.62
N CYS A 153 -0.08 6.99 35.40
CA CYS A 153 -0.92 7.91 34.64
C CYS A 153 -1.85 7.18 33.69
N SER A 154 -2.87 7.88 33.17
CA SER A 154 -3.72 7.34 32.15
C SER A 154 -2.90 7.15 30.85
N THR A 155 -3.04 5.98 30.22
CA THR A 155 -2.25 5.60 29.06
C THR A 155 -3.16 5.24 27.89
N PHE A 156 -2.94 5.87 26.74
CA PHE A 156 -3.43 5.41 25.44
C PHE A 156 -2.41 4.40 24.89
N LEU A 157 -2.75 3.14 25.00
CA LEU A 157 -1.85 2.04 24.69
C LEU A 157 -1.85 1.75 23.18
N LEU A 158 -0.68 1.93 22.56
CA LEU A 158 -0.39 1.54 21.20
C LEU A 158 0.04 0.07 21.20
N ASP A 159 -0.92 -0.83 21.04
CA ASP A 159 -0.69 -2.28 21.11
C ASP A 159 -0.15 -2.83 19.77
N TYR A 160 1.16 -2.71 19.54
CA TYR A 160 1.83 -3.22 18.33
C TYR A 160 1.71 -4.75 18.18
N LYS A 161 1.49 -5.48 19.30
CA LYS A 161 1.17 -6.89 19.23
C LYS A 161 -0.18 -7.11 18.52
N ALA A 162 -1.19 -6.31 18.86
CA ALA A 162 -2.51 -6.37 18.21
C ALA A 162 -2.44 -5.96 16.73
N VAL A 163 -1.55 -5.00 16.37
CA VAL A 163 -1.30 -4.63 14.97
C VAL A 163 -0.81 -5.82 14.16
N SER A 164 0.25 -6.49 14.62
CA SER A 164 0.81 -7.62 13.88
C SER A 164 -0.10 -8.83 13.89
N VAL A 165 -0.85 -9.10 14.99
CA VAL A 165 -1.90 -10.14 14.98
C VAL A 165 -2.89 -9.87 13.85
N LYS A 166 -3.47 -8.67 13.80
CA LYS A 166 -4.50 -8.34 12.81
C LYS A 166 -3.96 -8.35 11.39
N ALA A 167 -2.75 -7.82 11.15
CA ALA A 167 -2.12 -7.83 9.84
C ALA A 167 -1.85 -9.25 9.32
N VAL A 168 -1.35 -10.12 10.20
CA VAL A 168 -1.04 -11.52 9.83
C VAL A 168 -2.32 -12.35 9.69
N GLU A 169 -3.35 -12.12 10.53
CA GLU A 169 -4.67 -12.74 10.38
C GLU A 169 -5.30 -12.39 9.03
N GLU A 170 -5.14 -11.15 8.54
CA GLU A 170 -5.62 -10.77 7.19
C GLU A 170 -4.95 -11.61 6.10
N LEU A 171 -3.63 -11.81 6.19
CA LEU A 171 -2.91 -12.70 5.27
C LEU A 171 -3.39 -14.16 5.39
N ILE A 172 -3.66 -14.63 6.61
CA ILE A 172 -4.19 -15.99 6.85
C ILE A 172 -5.60 -16.13 6.26
N HIS A 173 -6.46 -15.14 6.40
CA HIS A 173 -7.80 -15.11 5.81
C HIS A 173 -7.76 -15.17 4.28
N LEU A 174 -6.75 -14.55 3.66
CA LEU A 174 -6.48 -14.68 2.23
C LEU A 174 -5.96 -16.06 1.82
N GLY A 175 -5.60 -16.92 2.78
CA GLY A 175 -5.14 -18.29 2.55
C GLY A 175 -3.63 -18.49 2.61
N HIS A 176 -2.84 -17.48 2.99
CA HIS A 176 -1.40 -17.63 3.20
C HIS A 176 -1.10 -18.53 4.40
N LYS A 177 -0.21 -19.49 4.20
CA LYS A 177 0.23 -20.43 5.25
C LYS A 177 1.69 -20.26 5.60
N ASN A 178 2.48 -19.72 4.70
CA ASN A 178 3.91 -19.50 4.86
C ASN A 178 4.19 -18.01 4.75
N ILE A 179 4.32 -17.35 5.88
CA ILE A 179 4.37 -15.89 6.03
C ILE A 179 5.70 -15.52 6.67
N GLY A 180 6.40 -14.51 6.12
CA GLY A 180 7.60 -13.93 6.70
C GLY A 180 7.28 -12.70 7.58
N CYS A 181 8.20 -12.37 8.49
CA CYS A 181 8.12 -11.18 9.34
C CYS A 181 9.46 -10.45 9.33
N ILE A 182 9.44 -9.14 9.05
CA ILE A 182 10.63 -8.29 9.04
C ILE A 182 10.42 -7.16 10.03
N VAL A 183 11.32 -7.05 11.03
CA VAL A 183 11.24 -6.07 12.12
C VAL A 183 12.52 -5.24 12.23
N ASP A 184 12.39 -4.03 12.78
CA ASP A 184 13.50 -3.10 13.02
C ASP A 184 14.16 -3.39 14.38
N PRO A 185 15.44 -3.77 14.44
CA PRO A 185 16.14 -4.07 15.67
C PRO A 185 16.40 -2.83 16.55
N ASP A 186 16.37 -1.63 15.98
CA ASP A 186 16.63 -0.39 16.71
C ASP A 186 15.39 0.08 17.51
N ASP A 187 14.20 -0.45 17.21
CA ASP A 187 12.97 -0.28 18.01
C ASP A 187 12.60 -1.60 18.71
N SER A 188 13.45 -2.02 19.65
CA SER A 188 13.36 -3.33 20.29
C SER A 188 12.00 -3.62 20.95
N ASN A 189 11.40 -2.64 21.63
CA ASN A 189 10.11 -2.82 22.30
C ASN A 189 8.96 -3.06 21.30
N CYS A 190 8.94 -2.34 20.18
CA CYS A 190 7.96 -2.55 19.13
C CYS A 190 8.26 -3.82 18.35
N ALA A 191 9.54 -4.13 18.08
CA ALA A 191 9.95 -5.36 17.39
C ALA A 191 9.51 -6.61 18.14
N ASP A 192 9.78 -6.70 19.45
CA ASP A 192 9.39 -7.83 20.28
C ASP A 192 7.86 -8.00 20.33
N ALA A 193 7.12 -6.89 20.43
CA ALA A 193 5.67 -6.91 20.39
C ALA A 193 5.13 -7.40 19.03
N CYS A 194 5.73 -6.94 17.92
CA CYS A 194 5.40 -7.38 16.57
C CYS A 194 5.68 -8.87 16.35
N ILE A 195 6.84 -9.34 16.81
CA ILE A 195 7.21 -10.78 16.75
C ILE A 195 6.21 -11.62 17.54
N ALA A 196 5.90 -11.20 18.77
CA ALA A 196 4.95 -11.93 19.62
C ALA A 196 3.54 -11.98 19.00
N GLY A 197 3.11 -10.91 18.33
CA GLY A 197 1.84 -10.86 17.63
C GLY A 197 1.82 -11.75 16.39
N TYR A 198 2.88 -11.71 15.57
CA TYR A 198 3.07 -12.57 14.42
C TYR A 198 3.03 -14.07 14.81
N GLN A 199 3.78 -14.45 15.85
CA GLN A 199 3.77 -15.83 16.37
C GLN A 199 2.40 -16.25 16.91
N ASN A 200 1.70 -15.34 17.59
CA ASN A 200 0.35 -15.58 18.08
C ASN A 200 -0.64 -15.84 16.93
N ALA A 201 -0.63 -15.03 15.89
CA ALA A 201 -1.49 -15.23 14.73
C ALA A 201 -1.20 -16.55 14.02
N LEU A 202 0.07 -16.90 13.81
CA LEU A 202 0.43 -18.16 13.18
C LEU A 202 0.08 -19.40 14.02
N SER A 203 -0.02 -19.28 15.34
CA SER A 203 -0.43 -20.39 16.19
C SER A 203 -1.85 -20.89 15.93
N SER A 204 -2.68 -20.08 15.27
CA SER A 204 -4.02 -20.48 14.79
C SER A 204 -3.96 -21.42 13.58
N LEU A 205 -2.86 -21.40 12.82
CA LEU A 205 -2.57 -22.38 11.79
C LEU A 205 -2.10 -23.68 12.47
N SER A 206 -2.51 -24.83 11.94
CA SER A 206 -2.20 -26.16 12.49
C SER A 206 -0.76 -26.30 13.03
N PRO A 207 -0.50 -27.01 14.15
CA PRO A 207 0.81 -27.09 14.82
C PRO A 207 1.95 -27.66 13.95
N TYR A 208 1.65 -28.23 12.81
CA TYR A 208 2.62 -28.87 11.91
C TYR A 208 3.10 -27.97 10.75
N SER A 209 2.60 -26.74 10.59
CA SER A 209 2.88 -25.92 9.39
C SER A 209 3.57 -24.58 9.63
N SER A 210 3.92 -24.22 10.85
CA SER A 210 4.47 -22.89 11.13
C SER A 210 5.96 -22.89 11.38
N LYS A 211 6.76 -22.90 10.32
CA LYS A 211 8.11 -22.35 10.41
C LYS A 211 7.99 -20.85 10.59
N HIS A 212 8.63 -20.32 11.63
CA HIS A 212 8.70 -18.88 11.85
C HIS A 212 9.85 -18.30 11.02
N HIS A 213 9.50 -17.49 10.00
CA HIS A 213 10.48 -16.79 9.17
C HIS A 213 10.59 -15.35 9.65
N ILE A 214 11.46 -15.12 10.66
CA ILE A 214 11.62 -13.81 11.29
C ILE A 214 13.00 -13.26 10.93
N LEU A 215 13.04 -12.05 10.37
CA LEU A 215 14.25 -11.32 10.08
C LEU A 215 14.38 -10.14 11.04
N THR A 216 15.38 -10.17 11.90
CA THR A 216 15.71 -9.12 12.88
C THR A 216 17.02 -8.39 12.57
N GLN A 217 17.80 -8.86 11.59
CA GLN A 217 19.04 -8.22 11.14
C GLN A 217 18.74 -7.36 9.93
N THR A 218 18.29 -6.14 10.17
CA THR A 218 17.78 -5.25 9.10
C THR A 218 18.51 -3.90 9.07
N ARG A 219 19.74 -3.83 9.60
CA ARG A 219 20.53 -2.59 9.64
C ARG A 219 21.08 -2.17 8.29
N THR A 220 21.32 -3.13 7.40
CA THR A 220 21.86 -2.88 6.07
C THR A 220 20.95 -3.48 5.00
N HIS A 221 20.91 -2.85 3.83
CA HIS A 221 20.19 -3.36 2.65
C HIS A 221 20.59 -4.82 2.34
N LYS A 222 21.88 -5.16 2.46
CA LYS A 222 22.41 -6.49 2.19
C LYS A 222 21.87 -7.56 3.16
N GLU A 223 21.73 -7.22 4.44
CA GLU A 223 21.16 -8.15 5.44
C GLU A 223 19.68 -8.43 5.16
N ILE A 224 18.93 -7.38 4.79
CA ILE A 224 17.52 -7.52 4.40
C ILE A 224 17.41 -8.38 3.14
N GLU A 225 18.26 -8.15 2.14
CA GLU A 225 18.30 -8.94 0.90
C GLU A 225 18.57 -10.42 1.17
N GLN A 226 19.57 -10.73 1.99
CA GLN A 226 19.88 -12.11 2.37
C GLN A 226 18.73 -12.79 3.11
N GLY A 227 18.08 -12.06 4.03
CA GLY A 227 16.92 -12.55 4.75
C GLY A 227 15.72 -12.84 3.85
N ILE A 228 15.39 -11.93 2.95
CA ILE A 228 14.33 -12.13 1.96
C ILE A 228 14.66 -13.31 1.04
N GLN A 229 15.92 -13.44 0.61
CA GLN A 229 16.36 -14.58 -0.20
C GLN A 229 16.12 -15.93 0.52
N ALA A 230 16.43 -16.00 1.80
CA ALA A 230 16.17 -17.20 2.61
C ALA A 230 14.66 -17.49 2.72
N MET A 231 13.83 -16.44 2.91
CA MET A 231 12.37 -16.57 2.94
C MET A 231 11.82 -17.11 1.61
N LEU A 232 12.32 -16.63 0.47
CA LEU A 232 11.92 -17.09 -0.85
C LEU A 232 12.30 -18.55 -1.11
N GLN A 233 13.48 -18.99 -0.66
CA GLN A 233 13.90 -20.40 -0.74
C GLN A 233 12.99 -21.32 0.06
N GLU A 234 12.47 -20.84 1.19
CA GLU A 234 11.50 -21.54 2.04
C GLU A 234 10.05 -21.37 1.56
N LYS A 235 9.83 -20.80 0.36
CA LYS A 235 8.52 -20.62 -0.28
C LYS A 235 7.53 -19.77 0.54
N VAL A 236 8.03 -18.71 1.17
CA VAL A 236 7.18 -17.70 1.79
C VAL A 236 6.31 -17.04 0.71
N THR A 237 5.02 -16.89 0.97
CA THR A 237 4.04 -16.32 0.03
C THR A 237 3.54 -14.94 0.44
N ALA A 238 3.81 -14.52 1.68
CA ALA A 238 3.50 -13.18 2.18
C ALA A 238 4.52 -12.72 3.20
N ILE A 239 4.74 -11.41 3.30
CA ILE A 239 5.68 -10.80 4.24
C ILE A 239 4.96 -9.69 5.01
N PHE A 240 5.02 -9.76 6.34
CA PHE A 240 4.68 -8.66 7.23
C PHE A 240 5.93 -7.84 7.51
N CYS A 241 5.88 -6.53 7.24
CA CYS A 241 6.94 -5.56 7.54
C CYS A 241 6.50 -4.66 8.69
N GLN A 242 7.33 -4.47 9.72
CA GLN A 242 6.99 -3.61 10.85
C GLN A 242 6.80 -2.16 10.42
N THR A 243 7.68 -1.61 9.58
CA THR A 243 7.69 -0.21 9.17
C THR A 243 7.53 -0.05 7.64
N VAL A 244 7.05 1.13 7.20
CA VAL A 244 6.94 1.46 5.78
C VAL A 244 8.31 1.47 5.09
N GLN A 245 9.38 1.83 5.81
CA GLN A 245 10.74 1.81 5.27
C GLN A 245 11.18 0.37 4.96
N LEU A 246 10.91 -0.59 5.84
CA LEU A 246 11.20 -2.01 5.60
C LEU A 246 10.36 -2.56 4.44
N ALA A 247 9.09 -2.16 4.36
CA ALA A 247 8.24 -2.52 3.23
C ALA A 247 8.79 -1.98 1.90
N TYR A 248 9.24 -0.73 1.85
CA TYR A 248 9.87 -0.13 0.68
C TYR A 248 11.10 -0.92 0.21
N ILE A 249 12.01 -1.21 1.13
CA ILE A 249 13.22 -2.01 0.82
C ILE A 249 12.84 -3.41 0.33
N THR A 250 11.80 -4.01 0.94
CA THR A 250 11.26 -5.32 0.52
C THR A 250 10.73 -5.26 -0.92
N TYR A 251 10.01 -4.20 -1.29
CA TYR A 251 9.52 -3.98 -2.67
C TYR A 251 10.66 -3.92 -3.68
N GLU A 252 11.71 -3.14 -3.39
CA GLU A 252 12.87 -3.01 -4.27
C GLU A 252 13.58 -4.36 -4.46
N ILE A 253 13.85 -5.08 -3.37
CA ILE A 253 14.52 -6.39 -3.42
C ILE A 253 13.68 -7.42 -4.18
N LEU A 254 12.37 -7.50 -3.92
CA LEU A 254 11.48 -8.43 -4.62
C LEU A 254 11.44 -8.13 -6.13
N LYS A 255 11.36 -6.84 -6.50
CA LYS A 255 11.38 -6.38 -7.89
C LYS A 255 12.70 -6.75 -8.59
N GLU A 256 13.85 -6.51 -7.96
CA GLU A 256 15.17 -6.88 -8.50
C GLU A 256 15.30 -8.39 -8.71
N LYS A 257 14.67 -9.20 -7.86
CA LYS A 257 14.65 -10.65 -7.98
C LYS A 257 13.56 -11.19 -8.91
N GLY A 258 12.78 -10.30 -9.56
CA GLY A 258 11.72 -10.67 -10.50
C GLY A 258 10.44 -11.18 -9.84
N TYR A 259 10.21 -10.87 -8.57
CA TYR A 259 8.96 -11.16 -7.88
C TYR A 259 8.02 -9.96 -7.93
N TYR A 260 6.76 -10.22 -8.18
CA TYR A 260 5.70 -9.21 -8.29
C TYR A 260 4.81 -9.21 -7.07
N ILE A 261 4.49 -8.02 -6.58
CA ILE A 261 3.55 -7.78 -5.48
C ILE A 261 2.21 -7.35 -6.10
N PRO A 262 1.08 -7.92 -5.67
CA PRO A 262 0.91 -9.00 -4.67
C PRO A 262 0.99 -10.41 -5.26
N ASN A 263 1.13 -10.57 -6.57
CA ASN A 263 0.86 -11.81 -7.31
C ASN A 263 1.78 -12.98 -6.91
N ASN A 264 3.07 -12.72 -6.67
CA ASN A 264 3.98 -13.76 -6.20
C ASN A 264 4.12 -13.73 -4.69
N ILE A 265 4.26 -12.54 -4.13
CA ILE A 265 4.45 -12.30 -2.70
C ILE A 265 3.55 -11.15 -2.27
N SER A 266 2.66 -11.39 -1.34
CA SER A 266 1.91 -10.34 -0.66
C SER A 266 2.77 -9.62 0.36
N VAL A 267 2.63 -8.29 0.46
CA VAL A 267 3.34 -7.49 1.48
C VAL A 267 2.34 -6.64 2.24
N ILE A 268 2.34 -6.76 3.57
CA ILE A 268 1.54 -5.94 4.48
C ILE A 268 2.44 -5.25 5.49
N CYS A 269 2.08 -4.02 5.88
CA CYS A 269 2.88 -3.22 6.81
C CYS A 269 2.17 -2.99 8.14
N GLY A 270 2.92 -2.97 9.24
CA GLY A 270 2.43 -2.63 10.60
C GLY A 270 2.37 -1.13 10.89
N GLU A 271 2.62 -0.31 9.89
CA GLU A 271 2.65 1.14 10.01
C GLU A 271 1.95 1.77 8.81
N THR A 272 1.28 2.92 9.02
CA THR A 272 0.78 3.75 7.92
C THR A 272 1.58 5.03 7.78
N SER A 273 1.78 5.47 6.55
CA SER A 273 2.48 6.72 6.21
C SER A 273 1.94 7.23 4.86
N PRO A 274 1.94 8.55 4.61
CA PRO A 274 1.65 9.08 3.28
C PRO A 274 2.50 8.44 2.17
N PHE A 275 3.72 8.00 2.48
CA PHE A 275 4.60 7.30 1.53
C PHE A 275 4.06 5.95 1.06
N ALA A 276 3.20 5.29 1.83
CA ALA A 276 2.58 4.02 1.43
C ALA A 276 1.77 4.14 0.13
N ASN A 277 1.18 5.32 -0.12
CA ASN A 277 0.39 5.60 -1.32
C ASN A 277 1.24 5.82 -2.58
N TYR A 278 2.56 5.99 -2.45
CA TYR A 278 3.48 6.16 -3.58
C TYR A 278 4.17 4.85 -3.98
N LEU A 279 3.98 3.78 -3.20
CA LEU A 279 4.45 2.46 -3.60
C LEU A 279 3.55 1.89 -4.70
N MET A 280 4.13 1.13 -5.61
CA MET A 280 3.42 0.48 -6.70
C MET A 280 3.68 -1.04 -6.64
N PRO A 281 2.64 -1.81 -6.34
CA PRO A 281 1.25 -1.45 -5.99
C PRO A 281 1.15 -0.68 -4.66
N VAL A 282 0.02 0.01 -4.42
CA VAL A 282 -0.23 0.75 -3.17
C VAL A 282 -0.15 -0.20 -1.98
N LEU A 283 0.65 0.17 -0.97
CA LEU A 283 0.91 -0.69 0.19
C LEU A 283 -0.30 -0.80 1.12
N THR A 284 -0.79 -2.00 1.34
CA THR A 284 -1.77 -2.32 2.39
C THR A 284 -1.08 -2.26 3.76
N SER A 285 -1.71 -1.60 4.70
CA SER A 285 -1.14 -1.46 6.05
C SER A 285 -2.18 -1.72 7.14
N CYS A 286 -1.70 -2.12 8.31
CA CYS A 286 -2.49 -2.26 9.53
C CYS A 286 -1.90 -1.35 10.59
N SER A 287 -2.62 -0.34 11.03
CA SER A 287 -2.11 0.59 12.03
C SER A 287 -3.23 1.23 12.83
N PHE A 288 -2.85 2.05 13.79
CA PHE A 288 -3.81 2.84 14.56
C PHE A 288 -4.30 4.04 13.76
N SER A 289 -5.53 4.47 14.00
CA SER A 289 -6.01 5.78 13.56
C SER A 289 -5.37 6.88 14.41
N HIS A 290 -4.16 7.31 14.03
CA HIS A 290 -3.36 8.26 14.82
C HIS A 290 -4.08 9.57 15.09
N GLN A 291 -4.85 10.08 14.12
CA GLN A 291 -5.61 11.33 14.29
C GLN A 291 -6.64 11.21 15.42
N ASN A 292 -7.36 10.08 15.49
CA ASN A 292 -8.35 9.86 16.55
C ASN A 292 -7.68 9.71 17.92
N ILE A 293 -6.58 8.95 17.99
CA ILE A 293 -5.84 8.74 19.26
C ILE A 293 -5.31 10.06 19.80
N ILE A 294 -4.69 10.87 18.95
CA ILE A 294 -4.11 12.15 19.34
C ILE A 294 -5.21 13.10 19.78
N SER A 295 -6.34 13.13 19.06
CA SER A 295 -7.52 13.92 19.43
C SER A 295 -8.05 13.48 20.81
N ASP A 296 -8.29 12.18 20.98
CA ASP A 296 -8.84 11.63 22.22
C ASP A 296 -7.92 11.85 23.42
N ALA A 297 -6.61 11.65 23.24
CA ALA A 297 -5.62 11.88 24.31
C ALA A 297 -5.51 13.36 24.67
N THR A 298 -5.50 14.24 23.67
CA THR A 298 -5.45 15.69 23.87
C THR A 298 -6.71 16.18 24.58
N GLU A 299 -7.90 15.76 24.12
CA GLU A 299 -9.16 16.10 24.76
C GLU A 299 -9.25 15.57 26.20
N ALA A 300 -8.79 14.34 26.44
CA ALA A 300 -8.75 13.77 27.77
C ALA A 300 -7.85 14.60 28.72
N LEU A 301 -6.67 15.03 28.23
CA LEU A 301 -5.78 15.89 29.00
C LEU A 301 -6.42 17.24 29.32
N ILE A 302 -7.03 17.89 28.31
CA ILE A 302 -7.69 19.18 28.48
C ILE A 302 -8.86 19.08 29.46
N ARG A 303 -9.67 18.03 29.40
CA ARG A 303 -10.75 17.79 30.39
C ARG A 303 -10.23 17.68 31.82
N ILE A 304 -9.05 17.07 32.02
CA ILE A 304 -8.42 16.99 33.34
C ILE A 304 -7.94 18.37 33.78
N ILE A 305 -7.34 19.15 32.89
CA ILE A 305 -6.86 20.52 33.17
C ILE A 305 -8.03 21.42 33.59
N GLU A 306 -9.13 21.40 32.83
CA GLU A 306 -10.28 22.31 33.03
C GLU A 306 -11.15 21.93 34.20
N LYS A 307 -11.36 20.63 34.43
CA LYS A 307 -12.27 20.14 35.51
C LYS A 307 -11.59 19.93 36.85
N HIS A 308 -10.26 20.07 36.92
CA HIS A 308 -9.44 19.76 38.10
C HIS A 308 -9.74 18.38 38.76
N ASN A 309 -10.32 17.46 37.98
CA ASN A 309 -10.64 16.12 38.44
C ASN A 309 -9.57 15.15 37.94
N ILE A 310 -8.66 14.76 38.82
CA ILE A 310 -7.74 13.64 38.58
C ILE A 310 -8.58 12.37 38.60
N THR A 311 -9.03 11.90 37.47
CA THR A 311 -9.70 10.60 37.31
C THR A 311 -8.71 9.47 37.65
N LYS A 312 -9.25 8.33 38.14
CA LYS A 312 -8.43 7.11 38.32
C LYS A 312 -7.65 6.83 37.05
N THR A 313 -6.39 6.45 37.21
CA THR A 313 -5.55 6.01 36.08
C THR A 313 -6.25 4.91 35.27
N SER A 314 -6.32 5.07 33.98
CA SER A 314 -6.98 4.12 33.05
C SER A 314 -6.09 3.80 31.88
N THR A 315 -6.11 2.54 31.41
CA THR A 315 -5.47 2.14 30.18
C THR A 315 -6.53 2.02 29.09
N ILE A 316 -6.44 2.88 28.09
CA ILE A 316 -7.30 2.85 26.90
C ILE A 316 -6.54 2.10 25.82
N ARG A 317 -7.01 0.91 25.45
CA ARG A 317 -6.45 0.13 24.34
C ARG A 317 -7.00 0.65 23.03
N VAL A 318 -6.11 0.95 22.12
CA VAL A 318 -6.48 1.39 20.79
C VAL A 318 -6.45 0.20 19.84
N HIS A 319 -7.56 0.00 19.12
CA HIS A 319 -7.66 -1.10 18.17
C HIS A 319 -7.07 -0.70 16.80
N PRO A 320 -6.21 -1.54 16.22
CA PRO A 320 -5.68 -1.30 14.89
C PRO A 320 -6.75 -1.50 13.81
N VAL A 321 -6.60 -0.80 12.70
CA VAL A 321 -7.45 -0.90 11.51
C VAL A 321 -6.60 -1.23 10.28
N ILE A 322 -7.19 -1.96 9.33
CA ILE A 322 -6.59 -2.16 8.01
C ILE A 322 -6.84 -0.91 7.18
N HIS A 323 -5.81 -0.43 6.51
CA HIS A 323 -5.86 0.60 5.49
C HIS A 323 -5.67 -0.09 4.15
N ASP A 324 -6.70 -0.07 3.33
CA ASP A 324 -6.74 -0.76 2.05
C ASP A 324 -5.65 -0.27 1.10
N GLY A 325 -5.03 -1.22 0.43
CA GLY A 325 -4.06 -1.03 -0.62
C GLY A 325 -4.19 -2.17 -1.64
N GLU A 326 -3.18 -2.32 -2.47
CA GLU A 326 -3.17 -3.29 -3.58
C GLU A 326 -2.08 -4.36 -3.38
N SER A 327 -1.39 -4.37 -2.23
CA SER A 327 -0.17 -5.17 -2.01
C SER A 327 -0.41 -6.56 -1.43
N ILE A 328 -1.66 -6.94 -1.17
CA ILE A 328 -2.02 -8.28 -0.71
C ILE A 328 -3.07 -8.90 -1.62
N ALA A 329 -2.93 -10.19 -1.88
CA ALA A 329 -3.88 -11.01 -2.64
C ALA A 329 -3.82 -12.45 -2.09
N PRO A 330 -4.80 -13.30 -2.37
CA PRO A 330 -4.67 -14.73 -2.07
C PRO A 330 -3.33 -15.26 -2.58
N PRO A 331 -2.64 -16.17 -1.81
CA PRO A 331 -1.41 -16.74 -2.31
C PRO A 331 -1.71 -17.35 -3.68
N SER A 332 -0.91 -16.97 -4.68
CA SER A 332 -0.91 -17.77 -5.88
C SER A 332 -0.68 -19.18 -5.33
N SER A 333 -1.71 -20.03 -5.38
CA SER A 333 -1.54 -21.44 -5.05
C SER A 333 -0.23 -21.82 -5.69
N ALA A 334 0.53 -22.79 -5.14
CA ALA A 334 1.68 -23.36 -5.85
C ALA A 334 1.18 -23.93 -7.21
N GLY A 335 0.39 -23.15 -7.85
CA GLY A 335 -0.28 -23.25 -9.11
C GLY A 335 0.77 -23.12 -10.18
N LYS A 336 0.69 -24.00 -11.11
CA LYS A 336 1.50 -24.02 -12.29
C LYS A 336 1.64 -22.62 -12.88
N GLN A 337 2.86 -22.18 -13.14
CA GLN A 337 3.11 -20.94 -13.86
C GLN A 337 2.76 -21.14 -15.33
N ILE A 338 1.90 -20.28 -15.84
CA ILE A 338 1.34 -20.36 -17.19
C ILE A 338 1.83 -19.15 -17.98
N LEU A 339 2.56 -19.41 -19.06
CA LEU A 339 2.94 -18.41 -20.03
C LEU A 339 1.92 -18.43 -21.18
N VAL A 340 1.33 -17.30 -21.50
CA VAL A 340 0.39 -17.16 -22.61
C VAL A 340 1.01 -16.26 -23.67
N ILE A 341 1.11 -16.73 -24.90
CA ILE A 341 1.73 -15.97 -25.99
C ILE A 341 0.78 -15.92 -27.19
N GLY A 342 0.46 -14.72 -27.67
CA GLY A 342 -0.39 -14.57 -28.84
C GLY A 342 -1.01 -13.20 -28.99
N ASN A 343 -2.07 -13.14 -29.79
CA ASN A 343 -2.74 -11.90 -30.17
C ASN A 343 -3.52 -11.26 -29.03
N CYS A 344 -3.38 -9.93 -28.98
CA CYS A 344 -4.17 -9.04 -28.13
C CYS A 344 -5.07 -8.18 -29.02
N ASN A 345 -6.38 -8.36 -28.92
CA ASN A 345 -7.36 -7.65 -29.74
C ASN A 345 -8.42 -6.99 -28.86
N THR A 346 -9.09 -6.01 -29.41
CA THR A 346 -10.40 -5.58 -28.96
C THR A 346 -11.46 -6.19 -29.85
N ASP A 347 -12.38 -6.98 -29.29
CA ASP A 347 -13.50 -7.56 -30.01
C ASP A 347 -14.65 -6.57 -30.02
N ILE A 348 -15.02 -6.13 -31.22
CA ILE A 348 -16.12 -5.19 -31.50
C ILE A 348 -17.32 -6.00 -31.97
N ASN A 349 -18.22 -6.27 -31.05
CA ASN A 349 -19.44 -7.03 -31.33
C ASN A 349 -20.53 -6.10 -31.86
N ILE A 350 -21.02 -6.39 -33.06
CA ILE A 350 -22.03 -5.62 -33.78
C ILE A 350 -23.27 -6.51 -33.95
N ARG A 351 -24.32 -6.23 -33.25
CA ARG A 351 -25.58 -6.98 -33.39
C ARG A 351 -26.37 -6.42 -34.57
N VAL A 352 -26.75 -7.29 -35.48
CA VAL A 352 -27.49 -6.97 -36.70
C VAL A 352 -28.65 -7.96 -36.89
N SER A 353 -29.66 -7.59 -37.65
CA SER A 353 -30.77 -8.49 -37.99
C SER A 353 -30.31 -9.65 -38.89
N GLN A 354 -29.41 -9.37 -39.82
CA GLN A 354 -28.81 -10.34 -40.72
C GLN A 354 -27.41 -9.86 -41.14
N LEU A 355 -26.63 -10.71 -41.77
CA LEU A 355 -25.36 -10.27 -42.38
C LEU A 355 -25.66 -9.41 -43.63
N PRO A 356 -25.00 -8.24 -43.79
CA PRO A 356 -25.22 -7.38 -44.96
C PRO A 356 -24.79 -8.05 -46.24
N LYS A 357 -25.58 -7.89 -47.29
CA LYS A 357 -25.21 -8.26 -48.64
C LYS A 357 -24.45 -7.10 -49.29
N GLU A 358 -23.82 -7.40 -50.45
CA GLU A 358 -23.11 -6.39 -51.20
C GLU A 358 -24.02 -5.18 -51.53
N GLY A 359 -23.58 -3.95 -51.17
CA GLY A 359 -24.33 -2.72 -51.34
C GLY A 359 -25.49 -2.49 -50.38
N GLU A 360 -25.75 -3.38 -49.41
CA GLU A 360 -26.81 -3.27 -48.43
C GLU A 360 -26.39 -2.40 -47.21
N LEU A 361 -27.25 -1.47 -46.79
CA LEU A 361 -27.10 -0.70 -45.57
C LEU A 361 -27.96 -1.34 -44.46
N LEU A 362 -27.34 -1.74 -43.36
CA LEU A 362 -28.05 -2.24 -42.18
C LEU A 362 -27.73 -1.36 -40.97
N PHE A 363 -28.73 -1.20 -40.08
CA PHE A 363 -28.53 -0.55 -38.81
C PHE A 363 -28.27 -1.61 -37.72
N ALA A 364 -27.19 -1.41 -36.96
CA ALA A 364 -26.90 -2.25 -35.83
C ALA A 364 -27.89 -1.98 -34.68
N SER A 365 -28.41 -3.04 -34.07
CA SER A 365 -29.26 -2.98 -32.89
C SER A 365 -28.46 -2.88 -31.57
N GLY A 366 -27.15 -3.15 -31.61
CA GLY A 366 -26.26 -3.05 -30.47
C GLY A 366 -24.79 -3.08 -30.86
N LEU A 367 -23.98 -2.39 -30.05
CA LEU A 367 -22.53 -2.37 -30.17
C LEU A 367 -21.91 -2.60 -28.78
N SER A 368 -20.95 -3.51 -28.68
CA SER A 368 -20.14 -3.67 -27.48
C SER A 368 -18.68 -3.91 -27.84
N MET A 369 -17.80 -3.39 -27.00
CA MET A 369 -16.35 -3.56 -27.12
C MET A 369 -15.85 -4.29 -25.88
N ILE A 370 -15.15 -5.41 -26.09
CA ILE A 370 -14.62 -6.22 -24.99
C ILE A 370 -13.16 -6.59 -25.29
N PRO A 371 -12.34 -6.84 -24.24
CA PRO A 371 -11.02 -7.44 -24.44
C PRO A 371 -11.14 -8.78 -25.13
N GLY A 372 -10.38 -8.96 -26.20
CA GLY A 372 -10.43 -10.14 -27.03
C GLY A 372 -9.05 -10.57 -27.53
N GLY A 373 -9.05 -11.45 -28.51
CA GLY A 373 -7.87 -12.17 -28.93
C GLY A 373 -7.65 -13.43 -28.07
N LYS A 374 -7.21 -14.51 -28.72
CA LYS A 374 -7.07 -15.81 -28.06
C LYS A 374 -6.16 -15.76 -26.83
N ALA A 375 -5.03 -15.03 -26.91
CA ALA A 375 -4.11 -14.92 -25.79
C ALA A 375 -4.74 -14.18 -24.60
N VAL A 376 -5.40 -13.06 -24.84
CA VAL A 376 -6.05 -12.27 -23.77
C VAL A 376 -7.14 -13.10 -23.07
N THR A 377 -8.00 -13.75 -23.85
CA THR A 377 -9.09 -14.58 -23.30
C THR A 377 -8.56 -15.75 -22.50
N GLN A 378 -7.52 -16.45 -22.98
CA GLN A 378 -6.87 -17.55 -22.27
C GLN A 378 -6.19 -17.08 -20.98
N ALA A 379 -5.47 -15.95 -21.04
CA ALA A 379 -4.80 -15.38 -19.88
C ALA A 379 -5.79 -14.97 -18.79
N ILE A 380 -6.87 -14.27 -19.14
CA ILE A 380 -7.94 -13.87 -18.21
C ILE A 380 -8.59 -15.13 -17.59
N SER A 381 -8.88 -16.14 -18.40
CA SER A 381 -9.52 -17.37 -17.89
C SER A 381 -8.61 -18.14 -16.94
N ALA A 382 -7.33 -18.29 -17.29
CA ALA A 382 -6.34 -18.97 -16.46
C ALA A 382 -6.07 -18.19 -15.14
N GLY A 383 -6.02 -16.85 -15.19
CA GLY A 383 -5.86 -16.00 -14.01
C GLY A 383 -7.06 -16.12 -13.07
N LYS A 384 -8.28 -16.05 -13.59
CA LYS A 384 -9.51 -16.23 -12.79
C LYS A 384 -9.63 -17.62 -12.17
N LEU A 385 -8.99 -18.63 -12.75
CA LEU A 385 -8.89 -19.99 -12.19
C LEU A 385 -7.76 -20.13 -11.15
N GLY A 386 -7.06 -19.04 -10.82
CA GLY A 386 -6.02 -19.01 -9.77
C GLY A 386 -4.63 -19.43 -10.25
N GLY A 387 -4.39 -19.48 -11.57
CA GLY A 387 -3.04 -19.69 -12.13
C GLY A 387 -2.16 -18.45 -11.98
N THR A 388 -0.84 -18.66 -11.82
CA THR A 388 0.15 -17.58 -11.99
C THR A 388 0.38 -17.38 -13.49
N VAL A 389 -0.23 -16.36 -14.08
CA VAL A 389 -0.27 -16.18 -15.54
C VAL A 389 0.55 -14.98 -15.99
N TYR A 390 1.44 -15.21 -16.94
CA TYR A 390 2.18 -14.18 -17.68
C TYR A 390 1.69 -14.13 -19.12
N ILE A 391 1.47 -12.93 -19.65
CA ILE A 391 1.11 -12.75 -21.06
C ILE A 391 2.24 -12.05 -21.83
N LEU A 392 2.59 -12.62 -22.98
CA LEU A 392 3.48 -12.01 -23.98
C LEU A 392 2.68 -11.72 -25.24
N GLY A 393 2.67 -10.47 -25.68
CA GLY A 393 1.94 -10.01 -26.84
C GLY A 393 2.23 -8.53 -27.09
N CYS A 394 1.47 -7.91 -27.99
CA CYS A 394 1.59 -6.48 -28.18
C CYS A 394 0.25 -5.78 -28.36
N VAL A 395 0.23 -4.52 -27.96
CA VAL A 395 -0.90 -3.60 -28.05
C VAL A 395 -0.44 -2.26 -28.61
N GLY A 396 -1.36 -1.45 -29.08
CA GLY A 396 -1.09 -0.08 -29.51
C GLY A 396 -0.94 0.89 -28.34
N ASN A 397 -0.60 2.13 -28.65
CA ASN A 397 -0.65 3.23 -27.67
C ASN A 397 -1.99 3.96 -27.80
N ASP A 398 -3.08 3.26 -27.47
CA ASP A 398 -4.46 3.71 -27.65
C ASP A 398 -5.36 3.35 -26.46
N SER A 399 -6.61 3.79 -26.51
CA SER A 399 -7.61 3.53 -25.45
C SER A 399 -7.94 2.05 -25.31
N GLU A 400 -7.93 1.31 -26.42
CA GLU A 400 -8.20 -0.11 -26.49
C GLU A 400 -7.15 -0.93 -25.72
N ALA A 401 -5.88 -0.54 -25.85
CA ALA A 401 -4.79 -1.13 -25.07
C ALA A 401 -5.05 -1.01 -23.56
N SER A 402 -5.51 0.16 -23.11
CA SER A 402 -5.83 0.40 -21.68
C SER A 402 -6.94 -0.53 -21.19
N VAL A 403 -7.98 -0.76 -21.99
CA VAL A 403 -9.07 -1.68 -21.65
C VAL A 403 -8.55 -3.13 -21.52
N ILE A 404 -7.70 -3.58 -22.46
CA ILE A 404 -7.09 -4.91 -22.42
C ILE A 404 -6.22 -5.06 -21.17
N ILE A 405 -5.30 -4.10 -20.92
CA ILE A 405 -4.37 -4.15 -19.80
C ILE A 405 -5.12 -4.16 -18.46
N ASN A 406 -6.14 -3.31 -18.30
CA ASN A 406 -6.93 -3.28 -17.07
C ASN A 406 -7.68 -4.60 -16.85
N SER A 407 -8.32 -5.16 -17.88
CA SER A 407 -9.03 -6.44 -17.76
C SER A 407 -8.11 -7.62 -17.45
N LEU A 408 -6.87 -7.60 -17.94
CA LEU A 408 -5.85 -8.59 -17.57
C LEU A 408 -5.42 -8.43 -16.12
N LYS A 409 -5.20 -7.19 -15.65
CA LYS A 409 -4.87 -6.89 -14.25
C LYS A 409 -6.00 -7.29 -13.30
N ASP A 410 -7.25 -7.02 -13.65
CA ASP A 410 -8.43 -7.43 -12.87
C ASP A 410 -8.56 -8.96 -12.76
N ALA A 411 -7.95 -9.69 -13.69
CA ALA A 411 -7.84 -11.15 -13.67
C ALA A 411 -6.52 -11.66 -13.07
N TYR A 412 -5.75 -10.80 -12.41
CA TYR A 412 -4.45 -11.10 -11.79
C TYR A 412 -3.40 -11.63 -12.78
N VAL A 413 -3.44 -11.19 -14.03
CA VAL A 413 -2.47 -11.56 -15.07
C VAL A 413 -1.30 -10.57 -15.08
N HIS A 414 -0.09 -11.09 -15.10
CA HIS A 414 1.14 -10.30 -15.27
C HIS A 414 1.23 -9.72 -16.67
N THR A 415 1.20 -8.39 -16.78
CA THR A 415 1.12 -7.65 -18.07
C THR A 415 2.43 -7.01 -18.51
N GLU A 416 3.51 -7.19 -17.75
CA GLU A 416 4.83 -6.59 -18.00
C GLU A 416 5.43 -7.04 -19.34
N GLY A 417 5.02 -8.22 -19.81
CA GLY A 417 5.42 -8.78 -21.10
C GLY A 417 4.64 -8.24 -22.30
N LEU A 418 3.67 -7.35 -22.10
CA LEU A 418 2.97 -6.69 -23.20
C LEU A 418 3.81 -5.54 -23.75
N SER A 419 4.17 -5.63 -25.04
CA SER A 419 4.85 -4.57 -25.74
C SER A 419 3.85 -3.51 -26.22
N VAL A 420 4.06 -2.24 -25.84
CA VAL A 420 3.24 -1.13 -26.33
C VAL A 420 3.93 -0.50 -27.53
N LEU A 421 3.31 -0.58 -28.71
CA LEU A 421 3.85 -0.08 -29.98
C LEU A 421 3.06 1.15 -30.44
N SER A 422 3.76 2.25 -30.72
CA SER A 422 3.13 3.49 -31.25
C SER A 422 3.00 3.50 -32.77
N SER A 423 3.49 2.47 -33.45
CA SER A 423 3.55 2.38 -34.93
C SER A 423 2.25 1.89 -35.56
N ALA A 424 1.35 1.28 -34.77
CA ALA A 424 0.04 0.81 -35.22
C ALA A 424 -0.96 0.81 -34.07
N ALA A 425 -2.25 0.77 -34.39
CA ALA A 425 -3.30 0.59 -33.40
C ALA A 425 -3.33 -0.84 -32.86
N THR A 426 -3.91 -1.02 -31.67
CA THR A 426 -4.23 -2.34 -31.12
C THR A 426 -5.04 -3.17 -32.11
N GLY A 427 -4.80 -4.47 -32.18
CA GLY A 427 -5.54 -5.39 -33.03
C GLY A 427 -7.04 -5.34 -32.73
N LYS A 428 -7.88 -5.54 -33.75
CA LYS A 428 -9.34 -5.48 -33.64
C LYS A 428 -10.00 -6.65 -34.34
N ALA A 429 -11.04 -7.22 -33.74
CA ALA A 429 -11.93 -8.15 -34.39
C ALA A 429 -13.32 -7.53 -34.50
N PHE A 430 -13.83 -7.34 -35.70
CA PHE A 430 -15.20 -6.89 -35.96
C PHE A 430 -16.08 -8.12 -36.12
N ILE A 431 -16.98 -8.34 -35.16
CA ILE A 431 -17.80 -9.54 -35.06
C ILE A 431 -19.25 -9.15 -35.31
N MET A 432 -19.75 -9.44 -36.50
CA MET A 432 -21.16 -9.25 -36.81
C MET A 432 -21.96 -10.46 -36.30
N ILE A 433 -22.93 -10.20 -35.46
CA ILE A 433 -23.76 -11.22 -34.78
C ILE A 433 -25.19 -11.03 -35.25
N PRO A 434 -25.65 -11.82 -36.23
CA PRO A 434 -27.03 -11.82 -36.68
C PRO A 434 -27.91 -12.59 -35.71
N GLU A 435 -29.25 -12.37 -35.79
CA GLU A 435 -30.23 -13.03 -34.91
C GLU A 435 -30.21 -14.57 -35.00
N ASN A 436 -29.81 -15.14 -36.14
CA ASN A 436 -29.65 -16.57 -36.32
C ASN A 436 -28.39 -17.18 -35.67
N GLY A 437 -27.54 -16.37 -35.06
CA GLY A 437 -26.33 -16.79 -34.34
C GLY A 437 -25.10 -17.09 -35.19
N ASN A 438 -25.20 -17.14 -36.52
CA ASN A 438 -24.08 -17.43 -37.42
C ASN A 438 -23.21 -16.17 -37.64
N SER A 439 -22.27 -15.90 -36.74
CA SER A 439 -21.43 -14.71 -36.79
C SER A 439 -20.44 -14.71 -37.96
N SER A 440 -20.12 -13.50 -38.43
CA SER A 440 -19.03 -13.26 -39.36
C SER A 440 -17.98 -12.35 -38.71
N ILE A 441 -16.70 -12.69 -38.90
CA ILE A 441 -15.59 -12.02 -38.23
C ILE A 441 -14.61 -11.48 -39.25
N VAL A 442 -14.28 -10.20 -39.11
CA VAL A 442 -13.18 -9.55 -39.85
C VAL A 442 -12.17 -9.07 -38.84
N THR A 443 -10.91 -9.44 -39.01
CA THR A 443 -9.82 -9.05 -38.12
C THR A 443 -8.88 -8.02 -38.77
N TYR A 444 -8.55 -7.00 -37.98
CA TYR A 444 -7.44 -6.08 -38.26
C TYR A 444 -6.29 -6.41 -37.31
N PRO A 445 -5.15 -6.93 -37.79
CA PRO A 445 -4.09 -7.41 -36.91
C PRO A 445 -3.40 -6.29 -36.11
N GLY A 446 -3.36 -5.08 -36.64
CA GLY A 446 -2.73 -3.94 -35.95
C GLY A 446 -1.30 -4.23 -35.49
N THR A 447 -1.00 -3.95 -34.23
CA THR A 447 0.31 -4.21 -33.62
C THR A 447 0.69 -5.70 -33.61
N ASN A 448 -0.27 -6.63 -33.61
CA ASN A 448 0.05 -8.07 -33.64
C ASN A 448 0.87 -8.46 -34.90
N ALA A 449 0.68 -7.78 -36.03
CA ALA A 449 1.47 -8.03 -37.22
C ALA A 449 2.96 -7.61 -37.11
N GLN A 450 3.28 -6.80 -36.11
CA GLN A 450 4.63 -6.30 -35.86
C GLN A 450 5.32 -7.04 -34.72
N TYR A 451 4.60 -7.96 -34.05
CA TYR A 451 5.15 -8.71 -32.94
C TYR A 451 6.19 -9.71 -33.42
N SER A 452 7.37 -9.71 -32.82
CA SER A 452 8.53 -10.45 -33.30
C SER A 452 9.35 -11.01 -32.13
N ILE A 453 10.34 -11.85 -32.45
CA ILE A 453 11.27 -12.45 -31.51
C ILE A 453 11.96 -11.39 -30.63
N SER A 454 12.25 -10.21 -31.18
CA SER A 454 12.90 -9.13 -30.40
C SER A 454 12.08 -8.67 -29.19
N HIS A 455 10.76 -8.75 -29.26
CA HIS A 455 9.86 -8.40 -28.17
C HIS A 455 9.78 -9.48 -27.09
N ILE A 456 10.03 -10.75 -27.44
CA ILE A 456 10.04 -11.89 -26.50
C ILE A 456 11.38 -12.04 -25.78
N ARG A 457 12.50 -11.72 -26.44
CA ARG A 457 13.86 -11.93 -25.89
C ARG A 457 14.08 -11.37 -24.48
N PRO A 458 13.60 -10.18 -24.10
CA PRO A 458 13.75 -9.67 -22.73
C PRO A 458 13.10 -10.56 -21.67
N TYR A 459 12.08 -11.33 -22.05
CA TYR A 459 11.28 -12.19 -21.18
C TYR A 459 11.64 -13.68 -21.28
N ARG A 460 12.85 -14.00 -21.81
CA ARG A 460 13.30 -15.38 -21.99
C ARG A 460 13.32 -16.20 -20.69
N HIS A 461 13.53 -15.54 -19.55
CA HIS A 461 13.48 -16.18 -18.25
C HIS A 461 12.12 -16.82 -17.94
N LEU A 462 11.01 -16.32 -18.51
CA LEU A 462 9.68 -16.90 -18.33
C LEU A 462 9.57 -18.32 -18.90
N PHE A 463 10.32 -18.65 -19.96
CA PHE A 463 10.39 -20.02 -20.47
C PHE A 463 11.13 -20.96 -19.53
N GLN A 464 11.99 -20.45 -18.64
CA GLN A 464 12.73 -21.26 -17.66
C GLN A 464 11.91 -21.54 -16.40
N THR A 465 10.94 -20.68 -16.09
CA THR A 465 10.17 -20.74 -14.85
C THR A 465 8.75 -21.25 -15.06
N SER A 466 8.23 -21.25 -16.29
CA SER A 466 6.86 -21.69 -16.57
C SER A 466 6.71 -23.20 -16.68
N ASP A 467 5.60 -23.73 -16.18
CA ASP A 467 5.22 -25.14 -16.33
C ASP A 467 4.49 -25.37 -17.66
N TYR A 468 3.68 -24.40 -18.08
CA TYR A 468 2.83 -24.48 -19.26
C TYR A 468 2.98 -23.22 -20.13
N CYS A 469 2.86 -23.41 -21.44
CA CYS A 469 2.78 -22.32 -22.40
C CYS A 469 1.57 -22.51 -23.32
N LEU A 470 0.66 -21.54 -23.33
CA LEU A 470 -0.47 -21.46 -24.24
C LEU A 470 -0.07 -20.63 -25.44
N VAL A 471 -0.12 -21.18 -26.64
CA VAL A 471 0.32 -20.53 -27.87
C VAL A 471 -0.83 -20.43 -28.87
N SER A 472 -1.13 -19.19 -29.27
CA SER A 472 -2.00 -18.94 -30.43
C SER A 472 -1.16 -18.80 -31.70
N THR A 473 -1.50 -19.53 -32.74
CA THR A 473 -0.76 -19.50 -34.02
C THR A 473 -1.20 -18.36 -34.98
N GLU A 474 -1.91 -17.35 -34.45
CA GLU A 474 -2.18 -16.10 -35.22
C GLU A 474 -0.93 -15.17 -35.28
N LEU A 475 0.24 -15.72 -35.09
CA LEU A 475 1.56 -15.07 -35.13
C LEU A 475 2.31 -15.51 -36.38
N SER A 476 3.45 -14.87 -36.69
CA SER A 476 4.30 -15.31 -37.79
C SER A 476 4.86 -16.72 -37.53
N GLU A 477 5.06 -17.49 -38.62
CA GLU A 477 5.62 -18.84 -38.53
C GLU A 477 6.98 -18.88 -37.83
N GLU A 478 7.84 -17.89 -38.11
CA GLU A 478 9.15 -17.73 -37.47
C GLU A 478 9.03 -17.57 -35.96
N LEU A 479 8.03 -16.80 -35.50
CA LEU A 479 7.80 -16.55 -34.08
C LEU A 479 7.24 -17.80 -33.38
N ILE A 480 6.34 -18.52 -34.04
CA ILE A 480 5.77 -19.78 -33.53
C ILE A 480 6.87 -20.83 -33.39
N ASP A 481 7.72 -20.98 -34.41
CA ASP A 481 8.88 -21.87 -34.42
C ASP A 481 9.82 -21.55 -33.24
N TYR A 482 10.13 -20.28 -33.03
CA TYR A 482 10.96 -19.83 -31.92
C TYR A 482 10.34 -20.18 -30.55
N ILE A 483 9.04 -19.88 -30.36
CA ILE A 483 8.33 -20.13 -29.10
C ILE A 483 8.32 -21.63 -28.77
N ILE A 484 7.93 -22.48 -29.72
CA ILE A 484 7.85 -23.93 -29.52
C ILE A 484 9.22 -24.51 -29.21
N LYS A 485 10.28 -24.08 -29.91
CA LYS A 485 11.66 -24.50 -29.65
C LYS A 485 12.15 -24.06 -28.27
N GLU A 486 11.85 -22.83 -27.81
CA GLU A 486 12.24 -22.36 -26.48
C GLU A 486 11.47 -23.13 -25.37
N CYS A 487 10.17 -23.38 -25.56
CA CYS A 487 9.40 -24.22 -24.65
C CYS A 487 9.98 -25.62 -24.52
N TYR A 488 10.27 -26.27 -25.66
CA TYR A 488 10.84 -27.62 -25.69
C TYR A 488 12.21 -27.70 -24.98
N ARG A 489 13.09 -26.72 -25.22
CA ARG A 489 14.42 -26.63 -24.58
C ARG A 489 14.34 -26.51 -23.06
N ASN A 490 13.30 -25.86 -22.56
CA ASN A 490 13.12 -25.60 -21.13
C ASN A 490 12.11 -26.56 -20.46
N ASN A 491 11.68 -27.63 -21.15
CA ASN A 491 10.70 -28.61 -20.67
C ASN A 491 9.33 -28.00 -20.29
N VAL A 492 8.95 -26.90 -20.91
CA VAL A 492 7.62 -26.27 -20.75
C VAL A 492 6.60 -27.00 -21.61
N LYS A 493 5.52 -27.48 -21.01
CA LYS A 493 4.45 -28.15 -21.76
C LYS A 493 3.66 -27.14 -22.59
N THR A 494 3.60 -27.34 -23.89
CA THR A 494 2.94 -26.45 -24.84
C THR A 494 1.50 -26.90 -25.13
N PHE A 495 0.58 -25.92 -25.14
CA PHE A 495 -0.80 -26.05 -25.60
C PHE A 495 -0.96 -25.15 -26.84
N VAL A 496 -1.04 -25.75 -28.00
CA VAL A 496 -1.05 -25.03 -29.28
C VAL A 496 -2.46 -25.05 -29.87
N LYS A 497 -3.01 -23.86 -30.13
CA LYS A 497 -4.25 -23.65 -30.88
C LYS A 497 -3.90 -23.31 -32.33
N PRO A 498 -3.87 -24.29 -33.25
CA PRO A 498 -3.43 -24.07 -34.61
C PRO A 498 -4.51 -23.38 -35.47
N ILE A 499 -4.11 -22.46 -36.33
CA ILE A 499 -4.99 -21.83 -37.33
C ILE A 499 -4.58 -22.23 -38.74
N PHE A 500 -3.28 -22.46 -38.96
CA PHE A 500 -2.71 -22.92 -40.21
C PHE A 500 -1.78 -24.10 -40.01
N ARG A 501 -1.35 -24.67 -41.14
CA ARG A 501 -0.46 -25.82 -41.13
C ARG A 501 0.85 -25.47 -40.42
N LEU A 502 1.21 -26.29 -39.44
CA LEU A 502 2.49 -26.24 -38.77
C LEU A 502 3.52 -27.10 -39.50
N SER A 503 4.80 -26.72 -39.43
CA SER A 503 5.88 -27.57 -39.93
C SER A 503 5.87 -28.91 -39.17
N GLU A 504 6.00 -30.03 -39.91
CA GLU A 504 6.04 -31.36 -39.31
C GLU A 504 7.21 -31.53 -38.31
N GLU A 505 8.29 -30.77 -38.48
CA GLU A 505 9.42 -30.74 -37.54
C GLU A 505 9.07 -30.22 -36.15
N LEU A 506 8.00 -29.46 -36.00
CA LEU A 506 7.54 -28.92 -34.72
C LEU A 506 6.64 -29.89 -33.98
N LEU A 507 5.93 -30.78 -34.65
CA LEU A 507 4.96 -31.69 -34.04
C LEU A 507 5.53 -32.51 -32.86
N PRO A 508 6.76 -33.08 -32.94
CA PRO A 508 7.35 -33.80 -31.83
C PRO A 508 7.71 -32.95 -30.60
N ARG A 509 7.67 -31.61 -30.74
CA ARG A 509 7.96 -30.66 -29.67
C ARG A 509 6.73 -30.08 -29.02
N ILE A 510 5.52 -30.46 -29.52
CA ILE A 510 4.23 -29.98 -29.03
C ILE A 510 3.66 -31.01 -28.05
N SER A 511 3.34 -30.56 -26.82
CA SER A 511 2.73 -31.40 -25.79
C SER A 511 1.25 -31.63 -26.05
N PHE A 512 0.52 -30.57 -26.42
CA PHE A 512 -0.92 -30.63 -26.73
C PHE A 512 -1.22 -29.76 -27.96
N ILE A 513 -1.89 -30.33 -28.95
CA ILE A 513 -2.45 -29.59 -30.08
C ILE A 513 -3.99 -29.66 -30.00
N ILE A 514 -4.66 -28.52 -30.13
CA ILE A 514 -6.10 -28.39 -29.86
C ILE A 514 -6.79 -27.71 -31.04
N PRO A 515 -6.97 -28.40 -32.19
CA PRO A 515 -7.73 -27.87 -33.32
C PRO A 515 -9.26 -28.03 -33.12
N ASN A 516 -10.03 -27.14 -33.74
CA ASN A 516 -11.43 -27.48 -34.09
C ASN A 516 -11.47 -28.27 -35.40
N SER A 517 -12.67 -28.72 -35.81
CA SER A 517 -12.84 -29.50 -37.03
C SER A 517 -12.25 -28.84 -38.27
N ARG A 518 -12.51 -27.53 -38.48
CA ARG A 518 -11.98 -26.77 -39.64
C ARG A 518 -10.46 -26.58 -39.55
N GLU A 519 -9.95 -26.32 -38.37
CA GLU A 519 -8.50 -26.17 -38.15
C GLU A 519 -7.79 -27.51 -38.34
N LEU A 520 -8.42 -28.64 -37.98
CA LEU A 520 -7.88 -29.98 -38.26
C LEU A 520 -7.83 -30.28 -39.74
N ASP A 521 -8.87 -29.92 -40.49
CA ASP A 521 -8.88 -30.07 -41.97
C ASP A 521 -7.80 -29.25 -42.65
N ASN A 522 -7.47 -28.05 -42.09
CA ASN A 522 -6.36 -27.24 -42.60
C ASN A 522 -4.99 -27.84 -42.23
N LEU A 523 -4.85 -28.49 -41.08
CA LEU A 523 -3.60 -29.13 -40.65
C LEU A 523 -3.31 -30.40 -41.42
N VAL A 524 -4.34 -31.21 -41.62
CA VAL A 524 -4.29 -32.51 -42.32
C VAL A 524 -5.35 -32.49 -43.43
N PRO A 525 -5.02 -31.94 -44.60
CA PRO A 525 -5.94 -31.92 -45.73
C PRO A 525 -6.20 -33.35 -46.25
N GLY A 526 -7.47 -33.66 -46.54
CA GLY A 526 -7.92 -34.99 -47.04
C GLY A 526 -9.34 -35.30 -46.55
N ASP A 527 -9.89 -36.41 -47.01
CA ASP A 527 -11.26 -36.86 -46.71
C ASP A 527 -11.30 -37.83 -45.54
N GLU A 528 -10.17 -38.03 -44.84
CA GLU A 528 -10.09 -38.92 -43.67
C GLU A 528 -10.96 -38.41 -42.52
N SER A 529 -11.38 -39.32 -41.66
CA SER A 529 -12.15 -39.00 -40.45
C SER A 529 -11.32 -38.12 -39.49
N TYR A 530 -12.00 -37.43 -38.55
CA TYR A 530 -11.31 -36.60 -37.56
C TYR A 530 -10.42 -37.46 -36.66
N GLU A 531 -10.80 -38.70 -36.36
CA GLU A 531 -10.05 -39.69 -35.64
C GLU A 531 -8.74 -40.05 -36.38
N GLU A 532 -8.80 -40.37 -37.65
CA GLU A 532 -7.63 -40.70 -38.48
C GLU A 532 -6.69 -39.52 -38.61
N LYS A 533 -7.21 -38.31 -38.79
CA LYS A 533 -6.40 -37.07 -38.82
C LYS A 533 -5.74 -36.81 -37.48
N ALA A 534 -6.41 -37.08 -36.35
CA ALA A 534 -5.83 -36.95 -35.04
C ALA A 534 -4.72 -37.99 -34.80
N GLU A 535 -4.93 -39.24 -35.20
CA GLU A 535 -3.92 -40.32 -35.17
C GLU A 535 -2.70 -39.96 -36.04
N TYR A 536 -2.89 -39.36 -37.21
CA TYR A 536 -1.80 -38.90 -38.05
C TYR A 536 -0.92 -37.89 -37.30
N LEU A 537 -1.50 -36.89 -36.66
CA LEU A 537 -0.73 -35.89 -35.86
C LEU A 537 -0.01 -36.54 -34.68
N TYR A 538 -0.64 -37.52 -34.03
CA TYR A 538 -0.01 -38.28 -32.96
C TYR A 538 1.20 -39.07 -33.46
N HIS A 539 1.04 -39.81 -34.59
CA HIS A 539 2.14 -40.55 -35.21
C HIS A 539 3.25 -39.69 -35.75
N LYS A 540 2.98 -38.42 -36.06
CA LYS A 540 4.00 -37.41 -36.41
C LYS A 540 4.72 -36.86 -35.18
N GLY A 541 4.41 -37.36 -33.98
CA GLY A 541 5.12 -37.11 -32.72
C GLY A 541 4.49 -36.12 -31.77
N CYS A 542 3.31 -35.56 -32.09
CA CYS A 542 2.57 -34.74 -31.14
C CYS A 542 2.10 -35.59 -29.95
N SER A 543 2.44 -35.19 -28.70
CA SER A 543 2.17 -36.05 -27.54
C SER A 543 0.68 -36.24 -27.23
N ASN A 544 -0.15 -35.22 -27.48
CA ASN A 544 -1.60 -35.28 -27.27
C ASN A 544 -2.33 -34.46 -28.32
N VAL A 545 -3.40 -35.00 -28.87
CA VAL A 545 -4.27 -34.33 -29.85
C VAL A 545 -5.69 -34.26 -29.29
N ILE A 546 -6.26 -33.07 -29.19
CA ILE A 546 -7.63 -32.82 -28.69
C ILE A 546 -8.41 -32.09 -29.78
N VAL A 547 -9.40 -32.72 -30.36
CA VAL A 547 -10.24 -32.12 -31.40
C VAL A 547 -11.56 -31.63 -30.81
N THR A 548 -11.88 -30.33 -31.02
CA THR A 548 -13.16 -29.77 -30.58
C THR A 548 -14.14 -29.78 -31.75
N LEU A 549 -15.28 -30.48 -31.60
CA LEU A 549 -16.25 -30.74 -32.67
C LEU A 549 -17.43 -29.74 -32.67
N GLY A 550 -17.50 -28.85 -31.72
CA GLY A 550 -18.64 -27.96 -31.52
C GLY A 550 -19.81 -28.70 -30.88
N ASN A 551 -21.04 -28.27 -31.18
CA ASN A 551 -22.27 -28.92 -30.72
C ASN A 551 -22.75 -29.94 -31.77
#